data_5f78253a449f9e28b2fb6c131bfd8081
#
_entry.id   5f78253a449f9e28b2fb6c131bfd8081
#
_cell.length_a   1.000
_cell.length_b   1.000
_cell.length_c   1.000
_cell.angle_alpha   90.00
_cell.angle_beta   90.00
_cell.angle_gamma   90.00
#
_symmetry.space_group_name_H-M   'P 1'
#
loop_
_entity.id
_entity.type
_entity.pdbx_description
1 polymer ?
#
loop_
_entity_poly.entity_id
_entity_poly.type
_entity_poly.pdbx_seq_one_letter_code
_entity_poly.pdbx_strand_id
1 'polypeptide(L)'
;GYWDHLDYMIDQAAENGIYVGMVCIWGGLVKSGKINEEQAKAYGRFLAERYKDKPNIIWIMGGDIQGNIHTEVWDALANTIKSIDKNHLMTYHPRGRYTSAKWFNDRNWLDFNMFQSGHRRYGQRMGNKDYSIPDNTEEDNWQYVDSTWKYKPIKPVLDDEPIYEDIPQGLHDVKEPHWQAKDVRRYAYWSVFAGSFGHTYGNKCYFMLSCFNRQFEYVNRIIL
;
A
#
# COMPACT_ATOMS: atom_id res chain seq x y z
N GLY A 1 11.38 -4.39 23.84
CA GLY A 1 11.44 -5.33 22.71
C GLY A 1 10.93 -4.74 21.42
N TYR A 2 10.79 -5.55 20.38
CA TYR A 2 10.30 -5.07 19.05
C TYR A 2 8.96 -4.33 19.15
N TRP A 3 7.99 -4.91 19.83
CA TRP A 3 6.66 -4.31 19.97
C TRP A 3 6.66 -3.04 20.81
N ASP A 4 7.51 -2.94 21.83
CA ASP A 4 7.62 -1.71 22.65
C ASP A 4 8.20 -0.56 21.83
N HIS A 5 9.13 -0.87 20.90
CA HIS A 5 9.66 0.12 19.99
C HIS A 5 8.61 0.59 18.97
N LEU A 6 7.80 -0.34 18.44
CA LEU A 6 6.70 0.00 17.53
C LEU A 6 5.65 0.85 18.24
N ASP A 7 5.29 0.51 19.49
CA ASP A 7 4.38 1.31 20.30
C ASP A 7 4.89 2.74 20.47
N TYR A 8 6.18 2.88 20.81
CA TYR A 8 6.82 4.19 20.93
C TYR A 8 6.74 5.01 19.63
N MET A 9 7.01 4.38 18.48
CA MET A 9 6.93 5.06 17.18
C MET A 9 5.50 5.51 16.86
N ILE A 10 4.50 4.68 17.17
CA ILE A 10 3.08 5.02 16.96
C ILE A 10 2.68 6.20 17.85
N ASP A 11 3.10 6.19 19.12
CA ASP A 11 2.80 7.26 20.07
C ASP A 11 3.47 8.58 19.66
N GLN A 12 4.74 8.53 19.23
CA GLN A 12 5.42 9.71 18.70
C GLN A 12 4.76 10.24 17.42
N ALA A 13 4.27 9.37 16.56
CA ALA A 13 3.50 9.78 15.38
C ALA A 13 2.19 10.48 15.82
N ALA A 14 1.47 9.92 16.79
CA ALA A 14 0.23 10.51 17.31
C ALA A 14 0.45 11.90 17.91
N GLU A 15 1.47 12.07 18.74
CA GLU A 15 1.85 13.37 19.33
C GLU A 15 2.14 14.44 18.27
N ASN A 16 2.57 14.05 17.09
CA ASN A 16 2.85 14.93 15.96
C ASN A 16 1.70 15.00 14.93
N GLY A 17 0.52 14.45 15.23
CA GLY A 17 -0.65 14.47 14.34
C GLY A 17 -0.49 13.59 13.09
N ILE A 18 0.39 12.58 13.14
CA ILE A 18 0.69 11.70 12.01
C ILE A 18 -0.04 10.36 12.18
N TYR A 19 -0.77 9.95 11.14
CA TYR A 19 -1.34 8.60 11.05
C TYR A 19 -0.28 7.60 10.59
N VAL A 20 -0.35 6.39 11.14
CA VAL A 20 0.54 5.26 10.80
C VAL A 20 -0.22 4.26 9.95
N GLY A 21 0.18 4.13 8.68
CA GLY A 21 -0.26 3.03 7.84
C GLY A 21 0.45 1.73 8.24
N MET A 22 -0.25 0.82 8.90
CA MET A 22 0.32 -0.42 9.41
C MET A 22 0.11 -1.56 8.42
N VAL A 23 1.17 -1.94 7.69
CA VAL A 23 1.17 -3.14 6.86
C VAL A 23 1.29 -4.36 7.78
N CYS A 24 0.18 -5.09 7.94
CA CYS A 24 0.09 -6.18 8.93
C CYS A 24 0.98 -7.37 8.59
N ILE A 25 0.95 -7.83 7.34
CA ILE A 25 1.75 -8.94 6.82
C ILE A 25 2.18 -8.57 5.40
N TRP A 26 3.47 -8.69 5.12
CA TRP A 26 3.95 -8.47 3.75
C TRP A 26 3.55 -9.60 2.81
N GLY A 27 3.05 -9.26 1.63
CA GLY A 27 2.47 -10.19 0.66
C GLY A 27 3.35 -11.38 0.26
N GLY A 28 4.67 -11.20 0.27
CA GLY A 28 5.61 -12.29 0.01
C GLY A 28 5.52 -13.47 0.98
N LEU A 29 5.19 -13.22 2.25
CA LEU A 29 4.99 -14.28 3.25
C LEU A 29 3.73 -15.10 2.97
N VAL A 30 2.66 -14.43 2.59
CA VAL A 30 1.40 -15.09 2.20
C VAL A 30 1.59 -15.87 0.91
N LYS A 31 2.20 -15.26 -0.12
CA LYS A 31 2.49 -15.91 -1.40
C LYS A 31 3.32 -17.18 -1.25
N SER A 32 4.25 -17.21 -0.31
CA SER A 32 5.10 -18.38 -0.06
C SER A 32 4.41 -19.49 0.75
N GLY A 33 3.15 -19.29 1.15
CA GLY A 33 2.41 -20.25 1.98
C GLY A 33 2.91 -20.35 3.44
N LYS A 34 3.72 -19.38 3.88
CA LYS A 34 4.23 -19.36 5.28
C LYS A 34 3.18 -18.92 6.28
N ILE A 35 2.10 -18.31 5.81
CA ILE A 35 0.98 -17.86 6.63
C ILE A 35 -0.29 -18.50 6.09
N ASN A 36 -0.99 -19.23 6.93
CA ASN A 36 -2.32 -19.78 6.67
C ASN A 36 -3.41 -18.97 7.38
N GLU A 37 -4.69 -19.31 7.16
CA GLU A 37 -5.83 -18.61 7.73
C GLU A 37 -5.80 -18.58 9.27
N GLU A 38 -5.47 -19.69 9.92
CA GLU A 38 -5.47 -19.76 11.39
C GLU A 38 -4.37 -18.87 11.99
N GLN A 39 -3.20 -18.86 11.37
CA GLN A 39 -2.12 -17.96 11.76
C GLN A 39 -2.50 -16.49 11.51
N ALA A 40 -3.16 -16.19 10.39
CA ALA A 40 -3.65 -14.87 10.08
C ALA A 40 -4.68 -14.38 11.10
N LYS A 41 -5.62 -15.23 11.51
CA LYS A 41 -6.60 -14.92 12.57
C LYS A 41 -5.92 -14.68 13.93
N ALA A 42 -4.99 -15.56 14.32
CA ALA A 42 -4.27 -15.41 15.59
C ALA A 42 -3.47 -14.10 15.62
N TYR A 43 -2.76 -13.80 14.54
CA TYR A 43 -1.98 -12.58 14.43
C TYR A 43 -2.85 -11.31 14.33
N GLY A 44 -3.94 -11.38 13.57
CA GLY A 44 -4.91 -10.30 13.48
C GLY A 44 -5.55 -9.96 14.82
N ARG A 45 -5.88 -10.98 15.63
CA ARG A 45 -6.36 -10.78 17.01
C ARG A 45 -5.32 -10.04 17.86
N PHE A 46 -4.08 -10.52 17.84
CA PHE A 46 -2.99 -9.91 18.59
C PHE A 46 -2.81 -8.42 18.21
N LEU A 47 -2.77 -8.11 16.90
CA LEU A 47 -2.61 -6.74 16.44
C LEU A 47 -3.78 -5.85 16.87
N ALA A 48 -5.02 -6.31 16.64
CA ALA A 48 -6.21 -5.54 16.97
C ALA A 48 -6.33 -5.29 18.48
N GLU A 49 -6.10 -6.29 19.32
CA GLU A 49 -6.14 -6.13 20.78
C GLU A 49 -5.08 -5.13 21.27
N ARG A 50 -3.90 -5.09 20.63
CA ARG A 50 -2.81 -4.19 21.01
C ARG A 50 -3.05 -2.74 20.57
N TYR A 51 -3.65 -2.55 19.40
CA TYR A 51 -3.65 -1.24 18.75
C TYR A 51 -5.02 -0.58 18.56
N LYS A 52 -6.13 -1.24 18.86
CA LYS A 52 -7.50 -0.69 18.69
C LYS A 52 -7.76 0.64 19.42
N ASP A 53 -7.00 0.91 20.46
CA ASP A 53 -7.15 2.12 21.29
C ASP A 53 -6.12 3.23 20.92
N LYS A 54 -5.24 2.99 19.94
CA LYS A 54 -4.33 4.01 19.41
C LYS A 54 -5.09 4.90 18.41
N PRO A 55 -4.99 6.23 18.50
CA PRO A 55 -5.88 7.13 17.72
C PRO A 55 -5.50 7.26 16.23
N ASN A 56 -4.34 6.77 15.83
CA ASN A 56 -3.67 7.13 14.57
C ASN A 56 -3.23 5.94 13.73
N ILE A 57 -3.98 4.84 13.71
CA ILE A 57 -3.68 3.66 12.91
C ILE A 57 -4.58 3.62 11.67
N ILE A 58 -4.00 3.19 10.55
CA ILE A 58 -4.73 2.71 9.37
C ILE A 58 -4.21 1.31 9.07
N TRP A 59 -5.10 0.32 9.02
CA TRP A 59 -4.74 -1.05 8.73
C TRP A 59 -4.54 -1.26 7.24
N ILE A 60 -3.40 -1.82 6.85
CA ILE A 60 -3.08 -2.11 5.44
C ILE A 60 -2.83 -3.61 5.29
N MET A 61 -3.66 -4.25 4.49
CA MET A 61 -3.46 -5.62 4.03
C MET A 61 -2.60 -5.62 2.77
N GLY A 62 -2.06 -6.76 2.36
CA GLY A 62 -1.35 -6.90 1.09
C GLY A 62 0.14 -6.64 1.18
N GLY A 63 0.66 -5.80 0.28
CA GLY A 63 2.10 -5.52 0.11
C GLY A 63 2.66 -6.21 -1.14
N ASP A 64 2.67 -5.51 -2.28
CA ASP A 64 3.20 -5.92 -3.58
C ASP A 64 2.67 -7.26 -4.14
N ILE A 65 1.43 -7.61 -3.81
CA ILE A 65 0.83 -8.87 -4.21
C ILE A 65 -0.56 -8.68 -4.81
N GLN A 66 -0.92 -9.55 -5.74
CA GLN A 66 -2.28 -9.64 -6.27
C GLN A 66 -3.22 -10.21 -5.21
N GLY A 67 -4.39 -9.59 -5.03
CA GLY A 67 -5.35 -9.98 -3.99
C GLY A 67 -6.01 -11.36 -4.18
N ASN A 68 -5.92 -11.93 -5.40
CA ASN A 68 -6.39 -13.29 -5.65
C ASN A 68 -5.40 -14.39 -5.23
N ILE A 69 -4.24 -14.02 -4.70
CA ILE A 69 -3.30 -14.97 -4.15
C ILE A 69 -3.62 -15.14 -2.66
N HIS A 70 -4.14 -16.32 -2.30
CA HIS A 70 -4.55 -16.64 -0.94
C HIS A 70 -5.54 -15.61 -0.36
N THR A 71 -6.60 -15.29 -1.12
CA THR A 71 -7.66 -14.35 -0.71
C THR A 71 -8.23 -14.70 0.66
N GLU A 72 -8.35 -15.98 0.97
CA GLU A 72 -8.84 -16.52 2.24
C GLU A 72 -7.99 -16.06 3.44
N VAL A 73 -6.69 -15.94 3.26
CA VAL A 73 -5.75 -15.46 4.30
C VAL A 73 -5.97 -13.96 4.57
N TRP A 74 -6.15 -13.17 3.50
CA TRP A 74 -6.42 -11.74 3.62
C TRP A 74 -7.78 -11.48 4.27
N ASP A 75 -8.82 -12.19 3.84
CA ASP A 75 -10.15 -12.09 4.42
C ASP A 75 -10.16 -12.53 5.91
N ALA A 76 -9.42 -13.59 6.26
CA ALA A 76 -9.28 -14.07 7.63
C ALA A 76 -8.61 -13.03 8.55
N LEU A 77 -7.49 -12.43 8.08
CA LEU A 77 -6.78 -11.38 8.81
C LEU A 77 -7.66 -10.14 9.02
N ALA A 78 -8.19 -9.62 7.92
CA ALA A 78 -8.96 -8.37 7.91
C ALA A 78 -10.25 -8.48 8.73
N ASN A 79 -11.03 -9.55 8.53
CA ASN A 79 -12.25 -9.78 9.29
C ASN A 79 -11.98 -9.95 10.79
N THR A 80 -10.88 -10.61 11.15
CA THR A 80 -10.49 -10.76 12.57
C THR A 80 -10.17 -9.40 13.19
N ILE A 81 -9.36 -8.58 12.51
CA ILE A 81 -9.06 -7.23 13.00
C ILE A 81 -10.35 -6.42 13.13
N LYS A 82 -11.17 -6.36 12.09
CA LYS A 82 -12.44 -5.61 12.09
C LYS A 82 -13.47 -6.16 13.11
N SER A 83 -13.36 -7.40 13.53
CA SER A 83 -14.23 -7.93 14.58
C SER A 83 -13.95 -7.32 15.96
N ILE A 84 -12.72 -6.91 16.20
CA ILE A 84 -12.22 -6.36 17.46
C ILE A 84 -12.12 -4.82 17.40
N ASP A 85 -11.51 -4.33 16.32
CA ASP A 85 -11.32 -2.91 16.06
C ASP A 85 -12.35 -2.41 15.06
N LYS A 86 -13.31 -1.62 15.54
CA LYS A 86 -14.39 -1.06 14.74
C LYS A 86 -14.12 0.38 14.26
N ASN A 87 -13.05 1.00 14.75
CA ASN A 87 -12.82 2.43 14.59
C ASN A 87 -11.86 2.76 13.46
N HIS A 88 -10.79 1.97 13.31
CA HIS A 88 -9.74 2.28 12.35
C HIS A 88 -10.11 1.89 10.92
N LEU A 89 -9.70 2.75 9.99
CA LEU A 89 -9.83 2.47 8.56
C LEU A 89 -8.93 1.30 8.15
N MET A 90 -9.38 0.57 7.15
CA MET A 90 -8.66 -0.57 6.59
C MET A 90 -8.67 -0.55 5.07
N THR A 91 -7.55 -0.93 4.49
CA THR A 91 -7.36 -1.00 3.04
C THR A 91 -6.45 -2.16 2.64
N TYR A 92 -6.19 -2.25 1.34
CA TYR A 92 -5.31 -3.27 0.76
C TYR A 92 -4.31 -2.62 -0.20
N HIS A 93 -3.01 -2.82 0.05
CA HIS A 93 -1.91 -2.40 -0.83
C HIS A 93 -1.69 -3.46 -1.91
N PRO A 94 -2.05 -3.19 -3.18
CA PRO A 94 -1.95 -4.15 -4.25
C PRO A 94 -0.52 -4.21 -4.83
N ARG A 95 -0.29 -5.14 -5.72
CA ARG A 95 0.88 -5.14 -6.59
C ARG A 95 0.81 -3.99 -7.58
N GLY A 96 1.98 -3.51 -8.00
CA GLY A 96 2.13 -2.47 -9.02
C GLY A 96 1.19 -2.62 -10.21
N ARG A 97 0.55 -1.52 -10.58
CA ARG A 97 -0.36 -1.36 -11.71
C ARG A 97 -1.71 -2.07 -11.54
N TYR A 98 -2.10 -2.28 -10.27
CA TYR A 98 -3.42 -2.77 -9.89
C TYR A 98 -4.09 -1.84 -8.89
N THR A 99 -5.41 -1.94 -8.83
CA THR A 99 -6.23 -1.38 -7.75
C THR A 99 -6.74 -2.50 -6.86
N SER A 100 -6.82 -2.26 -5.55
CA SER A 100 -7.44 -3.16 -4.58
C SER A 100 -8.90 -3.48 -4.92
N ALA A 101 -9.58 -2.53 -5.58
CA ALA A 101 -10.96 -2.68 -6.01
C ALA A 101 -11.20 -3.93 -6.87
N LYS A 102 -10.19 -4.35 -7.62
CA LYS A 102 -10.27 -5.54 -8.48
C LYS A 102 -10.63 -6.81 -7.71
N TRP A 103 -10.26 -6.90 -6.43
CA TRP A 103 -10.43 -8.14 -5.65
C TRP A 103 -11.29 -7.96 -4.41
N PHE A 104 -11.30 -6.75 -3.83
CA PHE A 104 -11.85 -6.54 -2.49
C PHE A 104 -12.88 -5.42 -2.38
N ASN A 105 -13.30 -4.81 -3.51
CA ASN A 105 -14.22 -3.68 -3.46
C ASN A 105 -15.57 -4.00 -2.79
N ASP A 106 -16.01 -5.23 -2.88
CA ASP A 106 -17.26 -5.75 -2.27
C ASP A 106 -17.08 -6.16 -0.80
N ARG A 107 -15.85 -6.17 -0.27
CA ARG A 107 -15.59 -6.58 1.10
C ARG A 107 -15.97 -5.49 2.10
N ASN A 108 -16.69 -5.89 3.15
CA ASN A 108 -17.11 -4.99 4.22
C ASN A 108 -15.93 -4.47 5.06
N TRP A 109 -14.81 -5.19 5.08
CA TRP A 109 -13.62 -4.76 5.80
C TRP A 109 -12.82 -3.68 5.07
N LEU A 110 -12.95 -3.55 3.73
CA LEU A 110 -12.25 -2.55 2.94
C LEU A 110 -13.00 -1.21 3.02
N ASP A 111 -12.41 -0.21 3.67
CA ASP A 111 -13.03 1.11 3.81
C ASP A 111 -12.73 2.02 2.60
N PHE A 112 -11.53 1.92 2.02
CA PHE A 112 -11.13 2.66 0.82
C PHE A 112 -10.20 1.83 -0.05
N ASN A 113 -10.12 2.18 -1.32
CA ASN A 113 -9.26 1.53 -2.28
C ASN A 113 -7.88 2.18 -2.33
N MET A 114 -6.87 1.36 -2.52
CA MET A 114 -5.53 1.75 -2.91
C MET A 114 -5.21 1.25 -4.31
N PHE A 115 -4.36 1.97 -5.03
CA PHE A 115 -3.74 1.49 -6.27
C PHE A 115 -2.27 1.87 -6.29
N GLN A 116 -1.46 0.99 -6.84
CA GLN A 116 -0.05 1.25 -7.09
C GLN A 116 0.14 1.58 -8.57
N SER A 117 0.35 2.86 -8.90
CA SER A 117 0.61 3.27 -10.28
C SER A 117 1.98 2.83 -10.77
N GLY A 118 2.93 2.68 -9.85
CA GLY A 118 4.24 2.11 -10.10
C GLY A 118 5.26 3.12 -10.63
N HIS A 119 6.43 2.62 -11.02
CA HIS A 119 7.64 3.42 -11.18
C HIS A 119 8.13 3.56 -12.62
N ARG A 120 7.35 3.12 -13.61
CA ARG A 120 7.75 3.11 -15.01
C ARG A 120 7.33 4.37 -15.75
N ARG A 121 8.15 4.79 -16.73
CA ARG A 121 7.77 5.77 -17.73
C ARG A 121 7.05 5.13 -18.92
N TYR A 122 6.43 5.95 -19.74
CA TYR A 122 5.86 5.50 -21.02
C TYR A 122 6.88 4.73 -21.86
N GLY A 123 6.42 3.61 -22.43
CA GLY A 123 7.23 2.75 -23.30
C GLY A 123 8.33 1.95 -22.59
N GLN A 124 8.50 2.09 -21.28
CA GLN A 124 9.46 1.30 -20.51
C GLN A 124 8.90 -0.07 -20.18
N ARG A 125 9.39 -1.09 -20.85
CA ARG A 125 9.00 -2.49 -20.61
C ARG A 125 10.01 -3.16 -19.69
N MET A 126 9.55 -3.72 -18.60
CA MET A 126 10.35 -4.59 -17.74
C MET A 126 10.10 -6.06 -18.11
N GLY A 127 10.94 -6.61 -19.02
CA GLY A 127 10.93 -8.02 -19.36
C GLY A 127 9.58 -8.59 -19.78
N ASN A 128 9.58 -9.80 -20.31
CA ASN A 128 8.41 -10.46 -20.92
C ASN A 128 7.34 -10.96 -19.94
N LYS A 129 7.26 -10.47 -18.70
CA LYS A 129 6.42 -11.11 -17.66
C LYS A 129 5.26 -10.29 -17.10
N ASP A 130 5.03 -9.07 -17.59
CA ASP A 130 4.01 -8.21 -17.01
C ASP A 130 2.89 -7.92 -18.03
N TYR A 131 2.13 -8.95 -18.36
CA TYR A 131 1.03 -8.90 -19.33
C TYR A 131 -0.33 -8.51 -18.72
N SER A 132 -0.36 -8.14 -17.46
CA SER A 132 -1.62 -7.93 -16.76
C SER A 132 -2.15 -6.50 -16.83
N ILE A 133 -1.58 -5.68 -17.71
CA ILE A 133 -1.82 -4.24 -17.72
C ILE A 133 -2.45 -3.84 -19.04
N PRO A 134 -3.55 -3.08 -18.98
CA PRO A 134 -4.04 -2.37 -20.15
C PRO A 134 -2.93 -1.51 -20.74
N ASP A 135 -2.77 -1.51 -22.04
CA ASP A 135 -1.61 -1.01 -22.78
C ASP A 135 -1.26 0.48 -22.62
N ASN A 136 -1.89 1.26 -21.78
CA ASN A 136 -1.75 2.72 -21.77
C ASN A 136 -1.71 3.42 -20.40
N THR A 137 -1.39 2.71 -19.32
CA THR A 137 -1.46 3.32 -17.97
C THR A 137 -0.11 3.51 -17.30
N GLU A 138 0.99 3.56 -18.03
CA GLU A 138 2.33 3.53 -17.41
C GLU A 138 2.65 4.79 -16.59
N GLU A 139 2.36 5.96 -17.11
CA GLU A 139 2.47 7.21 -16.36
C GLU A 139 1.13 7.86 -16.04
N ASP A 140 0.04 7.35 -16.59
CA ASP A 140 -1.29 7.94 -16.44
C ASP A 140 -1.98 7.47 -15.16
N ASN A 141 -1.43 7.82 -14.00
CA ASN A 141 -1.97 7.41 -12.71
C ASN A 141 -3.42 7.89 -12.48
N TRP A 142 -3.84 8.98 -13.11
CA TRP A 142 -5.23 9.45 -13.14
C TRP A 142 -6.21 8.40 -13.69
N GLN A 143 -5.77 7.53 -14.62
CA GLN A 143 -6.63 6.48 -15.18
C GLN A 143 -6.96 5.38 -14.15
N TYR A 144 -6.06 5.12 -13.20
CA TYR A 144 -6.35 4.21 -12.08
C TYR A 144 -7.44 4.77 -11.18
N VAL A 145 -7.40 6.07 -10.91
CA VAL A 145 -8.45 6.77 -10.16
C VAL A 145 -9.79 6.62 -10.87
N ASP A 146 -9.85 7.01 -12.16
CA ASP A 146 -11.07 6.95 -12.97
C ASP A 146 -11.62 5.51 -13.08
N SER A 147 -10.75 4.53 -13.30
CA SER A 147 -11.16 3.12 -13.38
C SER A 147 -11.64 2.57 -12.04
N THR A 148 -11.02 2.99 -10.93
CA THR A 148 -11.42 2.55 -9.59
C THR A 148 -12.78 3.09 -9.18
N TRP A 149 -13.12 4.31 -9.56
CA TRP A 149 -14.45 4.89 -9.33
C TRP A 149 -15.62 4.15 -10.03
N LYS A 150 -15.32 3.32 -11.03
CA LYS A 150 -16.33 2.51 -11.73
C LYS A 150 -16.80 1.30 -10.93
N TYR A 151 -16.03 0.87 -9.93
CA TYR A 151 -16.42 -0.24 -9.05
C TYR A 151 -17.56 0.13 -8.11
N LYS A 152 -18.38 -0.85 -7.75
CA LYS A 152 -19.50 -0.68 -6.81
C LYS A 152 -19.36 -1.68 -5.65
N PRO A 153 -19.65 -1.30 -4.40
CA PRO A 153 -20.01 0.07 -3.97
C PRO A 153 -18.89 1.09 -4.24
N ILE A 154 -19.24 2.36 -4.36
CA ILE A 154 -18.24 3.43 -4.50
C ILE A 154 -17.50 3.56 -3.16
N LYS A 155 -16.15 3.53 -3.23
CA LYS A 155 -15.26 3.76 -2.09
C LYS A 155 -14.22 4.80 -2.45
N PRO A 156 -13.73 5.61 -1.49
CA PRO A 156 -12.61 6.51 -1.74
C PRO A 156 -11.39 5.78 -2.30
N VAL A 157 -10.51 6.50 -2.99
CA VAL A 157 -9.34 5.92 -3.65
C VAL A 157 -8.08 6.73 -3.35
N LEU A 158 -6.96 6.05 -3.14
CA LEU A 158 -5.64 6.61 -2.86
C LEU A 158 -4.60 6.03 -3.83
N ASP A 159 -3.72 6.89 -4.37
CA ASP A 159 -2.48 6.44 -5.03
C ASP A 159 -1.44 6.16 -3.95
N ASP A 160 -1.27 4.89 -3.61
CA ASP A 160 -0.50 4.45 -2.46
C ASP A 160 0.97 4.18 -2.78
N GLU A 161 1.30 3.95 -4.04
CA GLU A 161 2.68 3.79 -4.49
C GLU A 161 2.86 4.31 -5.93
N PRO A 162 2.96 5.64 -6.09
CA PRO A 162 3.36 6.26 -7.34
C PRO A 162 4.88 6.19 -7.55
N ILE A 163 5.39 6.94 -8.51
CA ILE A 163 6.84 7.13 -8.66
C ILE A 163 7.44 7.77 -7.41
N TYR A 164 8.68 7.37 -7.08
CA TYR A 164 9.46 7.96 -5.99
C TYR A 164 10.50 8.92 -6.52
N GLU A 165 10.75 9.98 -5.78
CA GLU A 165 11.80 10.94 -6.12
C GLU A 165 13.19 10.32 -5.99
N ASP A 166 14.06 10.65 -6.94
CA ASP A 166 15.47 10.23 -7.00
C ASP A 166 15.70 8.72 -7.08
N ILE A 167 14.71 7.94 -7.57
CA ILE A 167 14.93 6.55 -7.98
C ILE A 167 15.02 6.43 -9.51
N PRO A 168 15.70 5.40 -10.03
CA PRO A 168 15.70 5.13 -11.46
C PRO A 168 14.28 4.88 -12.00
N GLN A 169 14.00 5.38 -13.18
CA GLN A 169 12.74 5.08 -13.88
C GLN A 169 12.64 3.57 -14.08
N GLY A 170 11.55 2.96 -13.62
CA GLY A 170 11.37 1.51 -13.60
C GLY A 170 11.98 0.79 -12.39
N LEU A 171 12.56 1.52 -11.44
CA LEU A 171 13.05 1.08 -10.13
C LEU A 171 14.39 0.31 -10.14
N HIS A 172 14.63 -0.56 -11.10
CA HIS A 172 15.66 -1.59 -11.00
C HIS A 172 16.94 -1.32 -11.81
N ASP A 173 16.87 -0.57 -12.91
CA ASP A 173 18.05 -0.28 -13.73
C ASP A 173 18.66 1.07 -13.32
N VAL A 174 19.78 1.02 -12.62
CA VAL A 174 20.50 2.20 -12.15
C VAL A 174 21.05 3.10 -13.27
N LYS A 175 21.02 2.65 -14.53
CA LYS A 175 21.43 3.45 -15.69
C LYS A 175 20.30 4.31 -16.24
N GLU A 176 19.07 4.02 -15.87
CA GLU A 176 17.90 4.82 -16.27
C GLU A 176 17.93 6.20 -15.58
N PRO A 177 17.40 7.24 -16.23
CA PRO A 177 17.23 8.55 -15.58
C PRO A 177 16.42 8.42 -14.29
N HIS A 178 16.75 9.26 -13.32
CA HIS A 178 15.98 9.31 -12.07
C HIS A 178 14.74 10.18 -12.19
N TRP A 179 13.69 9.79 -11.49
CA TRP A 179 12.50 10.61 -11.32
C TRP A 179 12.84 11.88 -10.54
N GLN A 180 12.35 13.02 -11.00
CA GLN A 180 12.62 14.32 -10.40
C GLN A 180 11.42 14.83 -9.60
N ALA A 181 11.65 15.77 -8.70
CA ALA A 181 10.59 16.41 -7.91
C ALA A 181 9.40 16.91 -8.75
N LYS A 182 9.66 17.41 -9.97
CA LYS A 182 8.60 17.84 -10.92
C LYS A 182 7.70 16.68 -11.37
N ASP A 183 8.27 15.49 -11.54
CA ASP A 183 7.55 14.31 -11.98
C ASP A 183 6.66 13.78 -10.86
N VAL A 184 7.19 13.68 -9.64
CA VAL A 184 6.42 13.29 -8.44
C VAL A 184 5.27 14.27 -8.19
N ARG A 185 5.52 15.58 -8.36
CA ARG A 185 4.49 16.60 -8.24
C ARG A 185 3.39 16.45 -9.30
N ARG A 186 3.76 16.12 -10.54
CA ARG A 186 2.81 15.84 -11.62
C ARG A 186 1.90 14.66 -11.25
N TYR A 187 2.46 13.56 -10.75
CA TYR A 187 1.70 12.39 -10.30
C TYR A 187 0.72 12.75 -9.17
N ALA A 188 1.18 13.54 -8.18
CA ALA A 188 0.32 13.99 -7.10
C ALA A 188 -0.88 14.79 -7.61
N TYR A 189 -0.64 15.78 -8.49
CA TYR A 189 -1.73 16.56 -9.09
C TYR A 189 -2.67 15.71 -9.94
N TRP A 190 -2.14 14.81 -10.75
CA TRP A 190 -2.97 13.96 -11.58
C TRP A 190 -3.86 13.02 -10.77
N SER A 191 -3.34 12.39 -9.72
CA SER A 191 -4.17 11.58 -8.83
C SER A 191 -5.26 12.41 -8.14
N VAL A 192 -4.88 13.51 -7.49
CA VAL A 192 -5.81 14.31 -6.69
C VAL A 192 -6.87 14.97 -7.57
N PHE A 193 -6.49 15.57 -8.69
CA PHE A 193 -7.48 16.19 -9.59
C PHE A 193 -8.37 15.21 -10.34
N ALA A 194 -7.95 13.95 -10.46
CA ALA A 194 -8.82 12.88 -10.95
C ALA A 194 -9.83 12.38 -9.90
N GLY A 195 -9.70 12.80 -8.63
CA GLY A 195 -10.61 12.45 -7.55
C GLY A 195 -10.06 11.47 -6.51
N SER A 196 -8.74 11.23 -6.49
CA SER A 196 -8.11 10.56 -5.36
C SER A 196 -8.16 11.47 -4.12
N PHE A 197 -8.41 10.90 -2.94
CA PHE A 197 -8.43 11.71 -1.71
C PHE A 197 -7.02 12.02 -1.18
N GLY A 198 -5.99 11.44 -1.78
CA GLY A 198 -4.60 11.66 -1.39
C GLY A 198 -3.60 11.07 -2.36
N HIS A 199 -2.33 11.22 -2.01
CA HIS A 199 -1.19 10.77 -2.78
C HIS A 199 -0.06 10.46 -1.82
N THR A 200 0.68 9.37 -2.03
CA THR A 200 1.86 9.05 -1.23
C THR A 200 3.12 9.58 -1.86
N TYR A 201 4.07 9.96 -1.02
CA TYR A 201 5.38 10.43 -1.42
C TYR A 201 6.46 9.43 -1.02
N GLY A 202 7.33 9.07 -1.93
CA GLY A 202 8.53 8.30 -1.68
C GLY A 202 9.78 8.99 -2.20
N ASN A 203 10.92 8.73 -1.56
CA ASN A 203 12.22 9.26 -1.95
C ASN A 203 13.31 8.23 -1.67
N LYS A 204 14.34 8.19 -2.54
CA LYS A 204 15.50 7.28 -2.42
C LYS A 204 16.18 7.31 -1.04
N CYS A 205 16.32 8.49 -0.44
CA CYS A 205 16.98 8.62 0.87
C CYS A 205 16.23 7.86 1.97
N TYR A 206 14.90 7.80 1.92
CA TYR A 206 14.11 7.04 2.87
C TYR A 206 14.22 5.53 2.64
N PHE A 207 14.37 5.10 1.39
CA PHE A 207 14.67 3.71 1.05
C PHE A 207 16.04 3.26 1.57
N MET A 208 17.05 4.11 1.44
CA MET A 208 18.42 3.79 1.88
C MET A 208 18.56 3.72 3.40
N LEU A 209 17.78 4.49 4.17
CA LEU A 209 17.74 4.38 5.63
C LEU A 209 17.18 3.02 6.09
N SER A 210 16.30 2.39 5.32
CA SER A 210 15.84 1.02 5.56
C SER A 210 16.87 -0.04 5.17
N CYS A 211 17.76 0.24 4.21
CA CYS A 211 18.80 -0.69 3.78
C CYS A 211 19.98 -0.80 4.76
N PHE A 212 20.23 0.20 5.59
CA PHE A 212 21.28 0.13 6.63
C PHE A 212 20.89 -0.76 7.82
N ASN A 213 19.59 -1.00 8.01
CA ASN A 213 19.09 -1.94 9.02
C ASN A 213 18.31 -3.05 8.32
N ARG A 214 18.98 -4.11 7.90
CA ARG A 214 18.37 -5.29 7.25
C ARG A 214 17.23 -5.99 8.05
N GLN A 215 16.83 -5.45 9.19
CA GLN A 215 15.73 -5.92 10.02
C GLN A 215 14.47 -5.05 9.97
N PHE A 216 14.49 -3.93 9.25
CA PHE A 216 13.36 -3.00 9.12
C PHE A 216 12.95 -2.80 7.66
N GLU A 217 12.89 -3.85 6.88
CA GLU A 217 12.23 -3.81 5.59
C GLU A 217 10.74 -3.54 5.84
N TYR A 218 10.24 -2.46 5.22
CA TYR A 218 8.83 -2.13 5.04
C TYR A 218 8.13 -1.34 6.15
N VAL A 219 8.55 -0.11 6.37
CA VAL A 219 7.64 0.91 6.87
C VAL A 219 7.41 1.91 5.73
N ASN A 220 6.42 1.66 4.91
CA ASN A 220 5.91 2.66 3.99
C ASN A 220 5.23 3.75 4.81
N ARG A 221 5.74 4.99 4.74
CA ARG A 221 5.10 6.14 5.36
C ARG A 221 4.03 6.65 4.41
N ILE A 222 2.78 6.43 4.77
CA ILE A 222 1.66 7.16 4.17
C ILE A 222 1.59 8.49 4.91
N ILE A 223 1.93 9.58 4.24
CA ILE A 223 1.66 10.94 4.71
C ILE A 223 0.34 11.34 4.04
N LEU A 224 -0.69 11.40 4.81
CA LEU A 224 -2.00 11.92 4.41
C LEU A 224 -2.05 13.42 4.60
#